data_714fe40f078c5aa7943daead6ea5b35a
#
_entry.id   714fe40f078c5aa7943daead6ea5b35a
#
_cell.length_a   1.000
_cell.length_b   1.000
_cell.length_c   1.000
_cell.angle_alpha   90.00
_cell.angle_beta   90.00
_cell.angle_gamma   90.00
#
_symmetry.space_group_name_H-M   'P 1'
#
loop_
_entity.id
_entity.type
_entity.pdbx_description
1 polymer ?
#
loop_
_entity_poly.entity_id
_entity_poly.type
_entity_poly.pdbx_seq_one_letter_code
_entity_poly.pdbx_strand_id
1 'polypeptide(L)'
;GEAELGAPVRVYARYSCDQRYGSTLTVRRLRAAQPEEFDPDQLAEGPPIPYEQMLGDLDNLIGTVQNPYLRELLERLLAAGTETGDRWRAAPAAKVYHQAYRHGLLEHSLSVAQGVSAMAATFPGIDRDVAVTGALLHDIGKIEAYQQTGGAIDLSDAGKLQGEIPLGYYRVRRQMEAIEGFPSDLCQAVGHIILSHHGKLEHGSPVTPCTREAALVHFIDNLGGTLGSFDRIEKGLADGERWSSFDRALSGSAYFGARSPQIAA
;
A
#
# COMPACT_ATOMS: atom_id res chain seq x y z
N GLY A 1 15.64 -18.97 24.93
CA GLY A 1 15.07 -17.66 25.01
C GLY A 1 13.90 -17.55 24.04
N GLU A 2 12.80 -17.03 24.47
CA GLU A 2 11.66 -16.74 23.59
C GLU A 2 12.08 -15.66 22.59
N ALA A 3 11.81 -15.86 21.31
CA ALA A 3 12.03 -14.84 20.30
C ALA A 3 10.83 -13.88 20.34
N GLU A 4 11.11 -12.60 20.41
CA GLU A 4 10.08 -11.56 20.34
C GLU A 4 9.48 -11.49 18.92
N LEU A 5 8.20 -11.14 18.83
CA LEU A 5 7.52 -10.99 17.55
C LEU A 5 8.21 -9.87 16.73
N GLY A 6 8.58 -10.19 15.47
CA GLY A 6 9.28 -9.27 14.59
C GLY A 6 10.80 -9.22 14.77
N ALA A 7 11.36 -9.90 15.76
CA ALA A 7 12.80 -10.02 15.92
C ALA A 7 13.39 -11.05 14.94
N PRO A 8 14.59 -10.79 14.39
CA PRO A 8 15.31 -11.78 13.59
C PRO A 8 15.60 -13.06 14.40
N VAL A 9 15.36 -14.21 13.78
CA VAL A 9 15.54 -15.49 14.43
C VAL A 9 16.45 -16.42 13.62
N ARG A 10 17.25 -17.22 14.32
CA ARG A 10 17.96 -18.32 13.71
C ARG A 10 17.17 -19.60 13.85
N VAL A 11 16.85 -20.19 12.69
CA VAL A 11 16.02 -21.39 12.61
C VAL A 11 16.88 -22.56 12.19
N TYR A 12 16.76 -23.66 12.93
CA TYR A 12 17.28 -24.97 12.55
C TYR A 12 16.10 -25.83 12.13
N ALA A 13 16.02 -26.13 10.84
CA ALA A 13 14.89 -26.83 10.28
C ALA A 13 15.33 -27.95 9.33
N ARG A 14 14.47 -28.93 9.14
CA ARG A 14 14.59 -29.89 8.05
C ARG A 14 13.79 -29.36 6.86
N TYR A 15 14.45 -29.17 5.74
CA TYR A 15 13.82 -28.87 4.46
C TYR A 15 13.27 -30.16 3.83
N SER A 16 12.06 -30.08 3.31
CA SER A 16 11.45 -31.11 2.46
C SER A 16 10.65 -30.42 1.37
N CYS A 17 10.65 -31.02 0.18
CA CYS A 17 9.84 -30.56 -0.95
C CYS A 17 8.88 -31.69 -1.34
N ASP A 18 7.60 -31.40 -1.32
CA ASP A 18 6.54 -32.31 -1.75
C ASP A 18 5.99 -31.83 -3.10
N GLN A 19 5.75 -32.75 -4.03
CA GLN A 19 5.27 -32.40 -5.37
C GLN A 19 3.87 -31.75 -5.36
N ARG A 20 3.06 -32.02 -4.33
CA ARG A 20 1.71 -31.52 -4.19
C ARG A 20 1.60 -30.28 -3.29
N TYR A 21 2.42 -30.26 -2.22
CA TYR A 21 2.34 -29.23 -1.16
C TYR A 21 3.52 -28.25 -1.19
N GLY A 22 4.46 -28.43 -2.10
CA GLY A 22 5.63 -27.55 -2.25
C GLY A 22 6.69 -27.72 -1.16
N SER A 23 7.50 -26.68 -1.00
CA SER A 23 8.59 -26.65 -0.04
C SER A 23 8.11 -26.41 1.38
N THR A 24 8.61 -27.21 2.33
CA THR A 24 8.24 -27.12 3.75
C THR A 24 9.49 -27.14 4.62
N LEU A 25 9.52 -26.28 5.63
CA LEU A 25 10.53 -26.27 6.68
C LEU A 25 9.93 -26.82 7.97
N THR A 26 10.36 -28.00 8.38
CA THR A 26 10.03 -28.53 9.71
C THR A 26 11.00 -27.98 10.75
N VAL A 27 10.58 -26.99 11.50
CA VAL A 27 11.42 -26.31 12.51
C VAL A 27 11.70 -27.26 13.67
N ARG A 28 12.99 -27.44 13.98
CA ARG A 28 13.48 -28.26 15.13
C ARG A 28 13.91 -27.38 16.29
N ARG A 29 14.51 -26.23 16.00
CA ARG A 29 15.00 -25.28 17.00
C ARG A 29 14.88 -23.86 16.45
N LEU A 30 14.51 -22.96 17.33
CA LEU A 30 14.43 -21.53 17.05
C LEU A 30 15.06 -20.77 18.21
N ARG A 31 15.82 -19.72 17.90
CA ARG A 31 16.33 -18.76 18.90
C ARG A 31 16.42 -17.37 18.28
N ALA A 32 16.49 -16.34 19.11
CA ALA A 32 16.84 -15.01 18.63
C ALA A 32 18.20 -15.04 17.92
N ALA A 33 18.31 -14.35 16.78
CA ALA A 33 19.58 -14.17 16.10
C ALA A 33 20.41 -13.11 16.82
N GLN A 34 21.75 -13.28 16.82
CA GLN A 34 22.65 -12.23 17.31
C GLN A 34 22.90 -11.22 16.17
N PRO A 35 23.21 -9.94 16.49
CA PRO A 35 23.40 -8.91 15.46
C PRO A 35 24.45 -9.28 14.39
N GLU A 36 25.46 -10.08 14.74
CA GLU A 36 26.53 -10.49 13.83
C GLU A 36 26.14 -11.66 12.91
N GLU A 37 24.98 -12.25 13.11
CA GLU A 37 24.51 -13.45 12.38
C GLU A 37 23.65 -13.13 11.16
N PHE A 38 23.31 -11.86 10.94
CA PHE A 38 22.51 -11.41 9.82
C PHE A 38 22.87 -9.98 9.42
N ASP A 39 22.62 -9.64 8.18
CA ASP A 39 22.67 -8.29 7.67
C ASP A 39 21.24 -7.70 7.73
N PRO A 40 21.00 -6.65 8.53
CA PRO A 40 19.68 -6.01 8.62
C PRO A 40 19.15 -5.55 7.25
N ASP A 41 20.02 -5.07 6.36
CA ASP A 41 19.62 -4.57 5.05
C ASP A 41 19.18 -5.70 4.11
N GLN A 42 19.68 -6.93 4.30
CA GLN A 42 19.23 -8.11 3.57
C GLN A 42 17.89 -8.67 4.07
N LEU A 43 17.50 -8.34 5.29
CA LEU A 43 16.22 -8.75 5.87
C LEU A 43 15.15 -7.68 5.74
N ALA A 44 15.54 -6.44 5.50
CA ALA A 44 14.61 -5.33 5.33
C ALA A 44 14.05 -5.35 3.90
N GLU A 45 12.78 -5.69 3.75
CA GLU A 45 12.06 -5.35 2.52
C GLU A 45 11.79 -3.86 2.50
N GLY A 46 11.92 -3.25 1.32
CA GLY A 46 11.68 -1.83 1.10
C GLY A 46 11.20 -1.55 -0.32
N PRO A 47 10.82 -0.30 -0.60
CA PRO A 47 10.42 0.11 -1.94
C PRO A 47 11.55 -0.15 -2.95
N PRO A 48 11.23 -0.62 -4.17
CA PRO A 48 12.21 -0.75 -5.25
C PRO A 48 12.69 0.62 -5.77
N ILE A 49 11.93 1.70 -5.50
CA ILE A 49 12.26 3.07 -5.87
C ILE A 49 12.89 3.76 -4.67
N PRO A 50 14.02 4.50 -4.85
CA PRO A 50 14.64 5.25 -3.76
C PRO A 50 13.67 6.24 -3.09
N TYR A 51 13.73 6.34 -1.76
CA TYR A 51 12.85 7.19 -0.97
C TYR A 51 12.84 8.66 -1.44
N GLU A 52 14.03 9.22 -1.71
CA GLU A 52 14.17 10.60 -2.19
C GLU A 52 13.52 10.83 -3.56
N GLN A 53 13.55 9.83 -4.43
CA GLN A 53 12.84 9.90 -5.71
C GLN A 53 11.33 9.91 -5.50
N MET A 54 10.79 9.05 -4.63
CA MET A 54 9.37 9.05 -4.31
C MET A 54 8.90 10.39 -3.72
N LEU A 55 9.73 11.04 -2.89
CA LEU A 55 9.41 12.37 -2.37
C LEU A 55 9.37 13.42 -3.49
N GLY A 56 10.35 13.42 -4.38
CA GLY A 56 10.35 14.31 -5.53
C GLY A 56 9.15 14.11 -6.45
N ASP A 57 8.77 12.86 -6.70
CA ASP A 57 7.61 12.51 -7.51
C ASP A 57 6.29 12.94 -6.82
N LEU A 58 6.19 12.78 -5.50
CA LEU A 58 5.04 13.24 -4.70
C LEU A 58 4.90 14.77 -4.79
N ASP A 59 5.96 15.50 -4.54
CA ASP A 59 5.96 16.97 -4.58
C ASP A 59 5.59 17.48 -5.98
N ASN A 60 6.14 16.87 -7.02
CA ASN A 60 5.80 17.17 -8.41
C ASN A 60 4.31 16.91 -8.68
N LEU A 61 3.78 15.78 -8.24
CA LEU A 61 2.38 15.42 -8.47
C LEU A 61 1.42 16.37 -7.74
N ILE A 62 1.69 16.68 -6.47
CA ILE A 62 0.91 17.67 -5.69
C ILE A 62 0.98 19.04 -6.36
N GLY A 63 2.15 19.47 -6.86
CA GLY A 63 2.35 20.70 -7.59
C GLY A 63 1.50 20.83 -8.86
N THR A 64 1.07 19.71 -9.45
CA THR A 64 0.17 19.71 -10.63
C THR A 64 -1.31 19.93 -10.29
N VAL A 65 -1.73 19.78 -9.03
CA VAL A 65 -3.12 20.00 -8.59
C VAL A 65 -3.41 21.50 -8.68
N GLN A 66 -4.38 21.92 -9.49
CA GLN A 66 -4.69 23.32 -9.74
C GLN A 66 -5.70 23.90 -8.73
N ASN A 67 -6.60 23.07 -8.23
CA ASN A 67 -7.58 23.49 -7.24
C ASN A 67 -6.91 23.87 -5.92
N PRO A 68 -7.03 25.13 -5.45
CA PRO A 68 -6.28 25.60 -4.28
C PRO A 68 -6.70 24.91 -2.97
N TYR A 69 -7.98 24.57 -2.82
CA TYR A 69 -8.47 23.86 -1.63
C TYR A 69 -7.93 22.43 -1.55
N LEU A 70 -7.88 21.72 -2.68
CA LEU A 70 -7.36 20.37 -2.73
C LEU A 70 -5.84 20.34 -2.52
N ARG A 71 -5.12 21.33 -3.09
CA ARG A 71 -3.69 21.48 -2.86
C ARG A 71 -3.39 21.76 -1.39
N GLU A 72 -4.09 22.72 -0.78
CA GLU A 72 -3.94 23.04 0.65
C GLU A 72 -4.24 21.82 1.53
N LEU A 73 -5.26 21.03 1.21
CA LEU A 73 -5.59 19.79 1.91
C LEU A 73 -4.43 18.78 1.87
N LEU A 74 -3.85 18.56 0.68
CA LEU A 74 -2.71 17.67 0.50
C LEU A 74 -1.47 18.16 1.27
N GLU A 75 -1.16 19.46 1.19
CA GLU A 75 -0.04 20.07 1.91
C GLU A 75 -0.21 19.91 3.43
N ARG A 76 -1.39 20.16 3.98
CA ARG A 76 -1.67 20.00 5.42
C ARG A 76 -1.53 18.55 5.90
N LEU A 77 -1.93 17.58 5.07
CA LEU A 77 -1.93 16.17 5.45
C LEU A 77 -0.61 15.46 5.14
N LEU A 78 0.05 15.82 4.03
CA LEU A 78 1.19 15.07 3.52
C LEU A 78 2.52 15.82 3.59
N ALA A 79 2.56 17.09 4.05
CA ALA A 79 3.81 17.84 4.13
C ALA A 79 4.81 17.19 5.11
N ALA A 80 6.10 17.29 4.79
CA ALA A 80 7.18 16.91 5.68
C ALA A 80 7.18 17.76 6.95
N GLY A 81 7.54 17.16 8.08
CA GLY A 81 7.58 17.84 9.38
C GLY A 81 6.22 18.02 10.05
N THR A 82 5.13 17.55 9.43
CA THR A 82 3.83 17.41 10.11
C THR A 82 3.72 15.99 10.67
N GLU A 83 3.08 15.85 11.86
CA GLU A 83 2.89 14.52 12.47
C GLU A 83 2.21 13.53 11.50
N THR A 84 1.16 13.97 10.81
CA THR A 84 0.43 13.14 9.86
C THR A 84 1.28 12.77 8.66
N GLY A 85 1.97 13.74 8.04
CA GLY A 85 2.78 13.53 6.86
C GLY A 85 3.97 12.61 7.12
N ASP A 86 4.64 12.77 8.26
CA ASP A 86 5.78 11.93 8.63
C ASP A 86 5.34 10.49 8.92
N ARG A 87 4.21 10.31 9.62
CA ARG A 87 3.61 8.97 9.85
C ARG A 87 3.17 8.32 8.55
N TRP A 88 2.51 9.07 7.66
CA TRP A 88 2.05 8.55 6.37
C TRP A 88 3.22 8.10 5.48
N ARG A 89 4.31 8.88 5.44
CA ARG A 89 5.51 8.51 4.69
C ARG A 89 6.22 7.28 5.23
N ALA A 90 6.15 7.03 6.53
CA ALA A 90 6.83 5.91 7.17
C ALA A 90 5.96 4.64 7.24
N ALA A 91 4.64 4.77 7.11
CA ALA A 91 3.71 3.66 7.32
C ALA A 91 3.83 2.57 6.25
N PRO A 92 3.53 1.30 6.61
CA PRO A 92 3.31 0.22 5.65
C PRO A 92 1.95 0.35 4.97
N ALA A 93 1.82 -0.18 3.75
CA ALA A 93 0.54 -0.24 3.06
C ALA A 93 -0.31 -1.47 3.42
N ALA A 94 0.32 -2.54 3.90
CA ALA A 94 -0.34 -3.80 4.25
C ALA A 94 0.34 -4.50 5.42
N LYS A 95 -0.33 -5.53 5.97
CA LYS A 95 0.26 -6.40 7.01
C LYS A 95 1.17 -7.48 6.44
N VAL A 96 0.81 -8.08 5.30
CA VAL A 96 1.45 -9.33 4.81
C VAL A 96 1.68 -9.32 3.30
N TYR A 97 0.85 -8.61 2.53
CA TYR A 97 0.90 -8.62 1.07
C TYR A 97 1.94 -7.61 0.54
N HIS A 98 1.78 -7.17 -0.70
CA HIS A 98 2.64 -6.18 -1.33
C HIS A 98 2.75 -4.90 -0.47
N GLN A 99 3.94 -4.28 -0.46
CA GLN A 99 4.24 -3.04 0.25
C GLN A 99 4.04 -3.11 1.79
N ALA A 100 4.21 -4.31 2.38
CA ALA A 100 4.16 -4.56 3.82
C ALA A 100 5.51 -4.21 4.49
N TYR A 101 6.02 -3.01 4.25
CA TYR A 101 7.31 -2.51 4.74
C TYR A 101 7.25 -0.99 4.97
N ARG A 102 8.30 -0.47 5.59
CA ARG A 102 8.45 0.98 5.80
C ARG A 102 8.42 1.72 4.46
N HIS A 103 7.69 2.82 4.39
CA HIS A 103 7.41 3.63 3.21
C HIS A 103 6.46 2.97 2.19
N GLY A 104 5.90 1.80 2.50
CA GLY A 104 4.97 1.11 1.62
C GLY A 104 3.70 1.91 1.32
N LEU A 105 3.18 2.66 2.30
CA LEU A 105 1.99 3.50 2.09
C LEU A 105 2.27 4.69 1.15
N LEU A 106 3.44 5.31 1.26
CA LEU A 106 3.89 6.34 0.32
C LEU A 106 3.99 5.78 -1.10
N GLU A 107 4.70 4.66 -1.28
CA GLU A 107 4.86 4.01 -2.57
C GLU A 107 3.52 3.63 -3.19
N HIS A 108 2.63 3.00 -2.41
CA HIS A 108 1.31 2.59 -2.84
C HIS A 108 0.47 3.78 -3.32
N SER A 109 0.27 4.76 -2.43
CA SER A 109 -0.57 5.92 -2.73
C SER A 109 -0.04 6.76 -3.88
N LEU A 110 1.28 6.89 -4.00
CA LEU A 110 1.94 7.58 -5.11
C LEU A 110 1.71 6.83 -6.43
N SER A 111 1.92 5.52 -6.46
CA SER A 111 1.71 4.69 -7.65
C SER A 111 0.26 4.75 -8.14
N VAL A 112 -0.70 4.63 -7.21
CA VAL A 112 -2.14 4.77 -7.53
C VAL A 112 -2.43 6.17 -8.08
N ALA A 113 -1.93 7.23 -7.44
CA ALA A 113 -2.19 8.60 -7.88
C ALA A 113 -1.55 8.94 -9.24
N GLN A 114 -0.35 8.42 -9.53
CA GLN A 114 0.29 8.54 -10.85
C GLN A 114 -0.52 7.82 -11.93
N GLY A 115 -0.98 6.60 -11.66
CA GLY A 115 -1.86 5.85 -12.57
C GLY A 115 -3.18 6.57 -12.82
N VAL A 116 -3.82 7.07 -11.77
CA VAL A 116 -5.05 7.89 -11.84
C VAL A 116 -4.81 9.16 -12.65
N SER A 117 -3.70 9.86 -12.43
CA SER A 117 -3.34 11.08 -13.18
C SER A 117 -3.19 10.80 -14.68
N ALA A 118 -2.51 9.72 -15.04
CA ALA A 118 -2.32 9.32 -16.44
C ALA A 118 -3.65 8.94 -17.11
N MET A 119 -4.49 8.18 -16.43
CA MET A 119 -5.78 7.72 -16.97
C MET A 119 -6.82 8.85 -17.04
N ALA A 120 -6.82 9.81 -16.11
CA ALA A 120 -7.71 10.96 -16.12
C ALA A 120 -7.53 11.83 -17.39
N ALA A 121 -6.32 11.89 -17.93
CA ALA A 121 -6.05 12.57 -19.19
C ALA A 121 -6.63 11.84 -20.42
N THR A 122 -6.91 10.54 -20.29
CA THR A 122 -7.42 9.69 -21.38
C THR A 122 -8.95 9.66 -21.42
N PHE A 123 -9.61 9.70 -20.27
CA PHE A 123 -11.08 9.61 -20.18
C PHE A 123 -11.70 10.98 -19.90
N PRO A 124 -12.53 11.53 -20.82
CA PRO A 124 -13.15 12.84 -20.64
C PRO A 124 -14.18 12.83 -19.50
N GLY A 125 -14.28 13.97 -18.83
CA GLY A 125 -15.27 14.20 -17.77
C GLY A 125 -14.87 13.69 -16.39
N ILE A 126 -13.60 13.34 -16.18
CA ILE A 126 -12.99 13.10 -14.87
C ILE A 126 -12.38 14.40 -14.37
N ASP A 127 -12.73 14.81 -13.15
CA ASP A 127 -12.00 15.86 -12.44
C ASP A 127 -10.69 15.27 -11.93
N ARG A 128 -9.58 15.59 -12.63
CA ARG A 128 -8.26 15.06 -12.32
C ARG A 128 -7.79 15.47 -10.93
N ASP A 129 -8.04 16.69 -10.51
CA ASP A 129 -7.57 17.19 -9.22
C ASP A 129 -8.28 16.47 -8.07
N VAL A 130 -9.58 16.22 -8.19
CA VAL A 130 -10.35 15.39 -7.25
C VAL A 130 -9.84 13.95 -7.23
N ALA A 131 -9.63 13.35 -8.40
CA ALA A 131 -9.20 11.96 -8.51
C ALA A 131 -7.80 11.74 -7.94
N VAL A 132 -6.83 12.61 -8.27
CA VAL A 132 -5.45 12.55 -7.72
C VAL A 132 -5.43 12.78 -6.22
N THR A 133 -6.20 13.77 -5.73
CA THR A 133 -6.31 14.03 -4.29
C THR A 133 -6.90 12.82 -3.56
N GLY A 134 -7.98 12.26 -4.08
CA GLY A 134 -8.59 11.05 -3.53
C GLY A 134 -7.63 9.86 -3.53
N ALA A 135 -6.87 9.67 -4.61
CA ALA A 135 -5.89 8.61 -4.75
C ALA A 135 -4.72 8.73 -3.75
N LEU A 136 -4.21 9.95 -3.49
CA LEU A 136 -3.18 10.17 -2.47
C LEU A 136 -3.68 9.93 -1.04
N LEU A 137 -4.97 10.12 -0.79
CA LEU A 137 -5.56 10.08 0.55
C LEU A 137 -6.42 8.84 0.85
N HIS A 138 -6.70 7.98 -0.15
CA HIS A 138 -7.66 6.87 0.02
C HIS A 138 -7.33 5.95 1.20
N ASP A 139 -6.06 5.72 1.41
CA ASP A 139 -5.51 4.79 2.40
C ASP A 139 -4.89 5.48 3.64
N ILE A 140 -5.05 6.79 3.80
CA ILE A 140 -4.39 7.54 4.88
C ILE A 140 -4.75 7.03 6.28
N GLY A 141 -5.88 6.36 6.44
CA GLY A 141 -6.29 5.77 7.72
C GLY A 141 -5.40 4.60 8.17
N LYS A 142 -4.60 4.03 7.30
CA LYS A 142 -3.62 2.99 7.63
C LYS A 142 -2.58 3.46 8.66
N ILE A 143 -2.30 4.76 8.75
CA ILE A 143 -1.42 5.32 9.78
C ILE A 143 -1.94 5.13 11.21
N GLU A 144 -3.23 4.91 11.38
CA GLU A 144 -3.86 4.62 12.67
C GLU A 144 -4.27 3.15 12.78
N ALA A 145 -4.64 2.55 11.66
CA ALA A 145 -5.09 1.16 11.62
C ALA A 145 -3.95 0.17 11.84
N TYR A 146 -2.72 0.51 11.45
CA TYR A 146 -1.56 -0.35 11.67
C TYR A 146 -0.65 0.17 12.78
N GLN A 147 -0.02 -0.77 13.47
CA GLN A 147 1.06 -0.54 14.43
C GLN A 147 2.23 -1.48 14.14
N GLN A 148 3.44 -1.03 14.45
CA GLN A 148 4.64 -1.85 14.35
C GLN A 148 5.16 -2.17 15.75
N THR A 149 5.38 -3.45 16.02
CA THR A 149 5.96 -3.92 17.29
C THR A 149 7.07 -4.88 16.96
N GLY A 150 8.31 -4.54 17.32
CA GLY A 150 9.48 -5.38 17.09
C GLY A 150 9.73 -5.74 15.61
N GLY A 151 9.34 -4.87 14.66
CA GLY A 151 9.46 -5.12 13.22
C GLY A 151 8.27 -5.83 12.58
N ALA A 152 7.34 -6.38 13.37
CA ALA A 152 6.10 -6.95 12.86
C ALA A 152 5.02 -5.89 12.69
N ILE A 153 4.27 -5.96 11.59
CA ILE A 153 3.10 -5.12 11.32
C ILE A 153 1.86 -5.85 11.81
N ASP A 154 1.05 -5.19 12.64
CA ASP A 154 -0.25 -5.72 13.09
C ASP A 154 -1.31 -4.62 13.12
N LEU A 155 -2.58 -5.00 13.23
CA LEU A 155 -3.66 -4.05 13.44
C LEU A 155 -3.60 -3.48 14.86
N SER A 156 -3.72 -2.15 14.96
CA SER A 156 -3.98 -1.48 16.23
C SER A 156 -5.38 -1.81 16.75
N ASP A 157 -5.69 -1.43 17.99
CA ASP A 157 -7.07 -1.54 18.49
C ASP A 157 -8.04 -0.68 17.69
N ALA A 158 -7.63 0.52 17.27
CA ALA A 158 -8.43 1.37 16.39
C ALA A 158 -8.69 0.69 15.03
N GLY A 159 -7.65 0.08 14.45
CA GLY A 159 -7.77 -0.67 13.19
C GLY A 159 -8.72 -1.87 13.29
N LYS A 160 -8.67 -2.62 14.41
CA LYS A 160 -9.59 -3.75 14.65
C LYS A 160 -11.02 -3.34 14.90
N LEU A 161 -11.23 -2.21 15.60
CA LEU A 161 -12.57 -1.76 16.01
C LEU A 161 -13.27 -0.91 14.94
N GLN A 162 -12.53 -0.16 14.14
CA GLN A 162 -13.08 0.84 13.23
C GLN A 162 -12.71 0.60 11.76
N GLY A 163 -11.55 -0.02 11.49
CA GLY A 163 -11.02 -0.16 10.13
C GLY A 163 -10.37 1.12 9.60
N GLU A 164 -9.52 0.98 8.58
CA GLU A 164 -8.77 2.10 8.00
C GLU A 164 -9.66 3.11 7.26
N ILE A 165 -10.72 2.65 6.59
CA ILE A 165 -11.59 3.52 5.78
C ILE A 165 -12.28 4.60 6.64
N PRO A 166 -12.99 4.27 7.72
CA PRO A 166 -13.58 5.27 8.61
C PRO A 166 -12.55 6.17 9.28
N LEU A 167 -11.41 5.62 9.71
CA LEU A 167 -10.32 6.40 10.30
C LEU A 167 -9.76 7.42 9.32
N GLY A 168 -9.50 7.01 8.08
CA GLY A 168 -9.03 7.87 7.00
C GLY A 168 -10.04 8.95 6.64
N TYR A 169 -11.31 8.57 6.43
CA TYR A 169 -12.37 9.51 6.16
C TYR A 169 -12.50 10.57 7.25
N TYR A 170 -12.51 10.18 8.52
CA TYR A 170 -12.61 11.11 9.64
C TYR A 170 -11.43 12.09 9.68
N ARG A 171 -10.21 11.60 9.47
CA ARG A 171 -9.00 12.43 9.45
C ARG A 171 -9.06 13.47 8.35
N VAL A 172 -9.36 13.05 7.13
CA VAL A 172 -9.44 13.94 5.97
C VAL A 172 -10.58 14.93 6.12
N ARG A 173 -11.74 14.48 6.58
CA ARG A 173 -12.92 15.33 6.83
C ARG A 173 -12.61 16.45 7.80
N ARG A 174 -11.95 16.16 8.91
CA ARG A 174 -11.54 17.18 9.89
C ARG A 174 -10.62 18.23 9.30
N GLN A 175 -9.70 17.85 8.40
CA GLN A 175 -8.82 18.81 7.75
C GLN A 175 -9.56 19.68 6.74
N MET A 176 -10.51 19.13 5.99
CA MET A 176 -11.38 19.91 5.11
C MET A 176 -12.18 20.95 5.89
N GLU A 177 -12.74 20.58 7.04
CA GLU A 177 -13.49 21.48 7.92
C GLU A 177 -12.62 22.58 8.56
N ALA A 178 -11.32 22.36 8.68
CA ALA A 178 -10.35 23.33 9.19
C ALA A 178 -9.82 24.29 8.09
N ILE A 179 -10.14 24.07 6.83
CA ILE A 179 -9.83 24.99 5.73
C ILE A 179 -11.03 25.90 5.50
N GLU A 180 -10.82 27.20 5.71
CA GLU A 180 -11.89 28.19 5.55
C GLU A 180 -12.45 28.20 4.13
N GLY A 181 -13.77 28.10 4.01
CA GLY A 181 -14.45 28.13 2.71
C GLY A 181 -14.28 26.87 1.87
N PHE A 182 -13.80 25.75 2.43
CA PHE A 182 -13.68 24.50 1.66
C PHE A 182 -15.03 24.09 1.06
N PRO A 183 -15.12 23.93 -0.28
CA PRO A 183 -16.40 23.67 -0.96
C PRO A 183 -17.02 22.32 -0.55
N SER A 184 -18.31 22.33 -0.22
CA SER A 184 -19.04 21.13 0.19
C SER A 184 -18.99 20.01 -0.85
N ASP A 185 -19.06 20.36 -2.14
CA ASP A 185 -19.03 19.38 -3.24
C ASP A 185 -17.69 18.67 -3.35
N LEU A 186 -16.58 19.40 -3.16
CA LEU A 186 -15.25 18.79 -3.08
C LEU A 186 -15.12 17.89 -1.86
N CYS A 187 -15.70 18.31 -0.72
CA CYS A 187 -15.73 17.51 0.49
C CYS A 187 -16.46 16.17 0.28
N GLN A 188 -17.59 16.20 -0.41
CA GLN A 188 -18.34 15.00 -0.76
C GLN A 188 -17.56 14.13 -1.76
N ALA A 189 -16.97 14.72 -2.79
CA ALA A 189 -16.28 13.99 -3.84
C ALA A 189 -15.04 13.23 -3.30
N VAL A 190 -14.15 13.91 -2.59
CA VAL A 190 -12.96 13.27 -2.00
C VAL A 190 -13.35 12.29 -0.89
N GLY A 191 -14.32 12.65 -0.04
CA GLY A 191 -14.83 11.76 0.99
C GLY A 191 -15.42 10.48 0.43
N HIS A 192 -16.15 10.57 -0.70
CA HIS A 192 -16.72 9.42 -1.38
C HIS A 192 -15.64 8.48 -1.94
N ILE A 193 -14.55 9.02 -2.51
CA ILE A 193 -13.42 8.19 -2.97
C ILE A 193 -12.89 7.35 -1.81
N ILE A 194 -12.61 7.98 -0.66
CA ILE A 194 -12.10 7.27 0.52
C ILE A 194 -13.07 6.18 0.99
N LEU A 195 -14.38 6.49 1.05
CA LEU A 195 -15.38 5.55 1.54
C LEU A 195 -15.67 4.39 0.57
N SER A 196 -15.29 4.49 -0.69
CA SER A 196 -15.70 3.53 -1.73
C SER A 196 -14.52 2.84 -2.44
N HIS A 197 -13.26 3.15 -2.11
CA HIS A 197 -12.12 2.70 -2.91
C HIS A 197 -11.94 1.17 -2.97
N HIS A 198 -12.37 0.39 -1.97
CA HIS A 198 -12.39 -1.07 -2.09
C HIS A 198 -13.46 -1.60 -3.07
N GLY A 199 -14.36 -0.74 -3.56
CA GLY A 199 -15.29 -1.00 -4.66
C GLY A 199 -16.53 -1.80 -4.29
N LYS A 200 -16.49 -2.67 -3.30
CA LYS A 200 -17.58 -3.55 -2.90
C LYS A 200 -17.79 -3.54 -1.39
N LEU A 201 -19.05 -3.69 -0.97
CA LEU A 201 -19.42 -3.77 0.45
C LEU A 201 -18.76 -4.99 1.11
N GLU A 202 -18.70 -6.12 0.42
CA GLU A 202 -18.04 -7.35 0.87
C GLU A 202 -16.52 -7.22 1.07
N HIS A 203 -15.89 -6.21 0.46
CA HIS A 203 -14.48 -5.86 0.65
C HIS A 203 -14.25 -4.80 1.74
N GLY A 204 -15.31 -4.40 2.44
CA GLY A 204 -15.24 -3.45 3.55
C GLY A 204 -15.52 -1.99 3.20
N SER A 205 -15.79 -1.66 1.92
CA SER A 205 -16.26 -0.31 1.57
C SER A 205 -17.65 -0.05 2.16
N PRO A 206 -17.86 1.05 2.90
CA PRO A 206 -19.21 1.42 3.38
C PRO A 206 -20.21 1.68 2.25
N VAL A 207 -19.74 2.14 1.10
CA VAL A 207 -20.51 2.41 -0.12
C VAL A 207 -19.73 1.95 -1.35
N THR A 208 -20.43 1.76 -2.47
CA THR A 208 -19.80 1.45 -3.76
C THR A 208 -19.45 2.74 -4.52
N PRO A 209 -18.43 2.73 -5.41
CA PRO A 209 -18.08 3.90 -6.23
C PRO A 209 -19.25 4.34 -7.12
N CYS A 210 -19.68 5.59 -7.01
CA CYS A 210 -20.77 6.15 -7.81
C CYS A 210 -20.40 7.45 -8.55
N THR A 211 -19.12 7.86 -8.48
CA THR A 211 -18.55 8.91 -9.32
C THR A 211 -17.46 8.35 -10.23
N ARG A 212 -17.13 9.09 -11.31
CA ARG A 212 -16.08 8.70 -12.26
C ARG A 212 -14.72 8.61 -11.56
N GLU A 213 -14.43 9.58 -10.71
CA GLU A 213 -13.19 9.68 -9.94
C GLU A 213 -13.05 8.51 -8.96
N ALA A 214 -14.12 8.18 -8.22
CA ALA A 214 -14.12 7.06 -7.29
C ALA A 214 -13.97 5.70 -8.01
N ALA A 215 -14.64 5.53 -9.14
CA ALA A 215 -14.49 4.33 -9.97
C ALA A 215 -13.05 4.21 -10.51
N LEU A 216 -12.46 5.33 -10.98
CA LEU A 216 -11.08 5.33 -11.48
C LEU A 216 -10.09 4.96 -10.37
N VAL A 217 -10.18 5.59 -9.20
CA VAL A 217 -9.30 5.28 -8.07
C VAL A 217 -9.43 3.81 -7.68
N HIS A 218 -10.65 3.29 -7.53
CA HIS A 218 -10.88 1.87 -7.23
C HIS A 218 -10.22 0.93 -8.23
N PHE A 219 -10.36 1.18 -9.53
CA PHE A 219 -9.78 0.28 -10.55
C PHE A 219 -8.26 0.35 -10.60
N ILE A 220 -7.67 1.53 -10.41
CA ILE A 220 -6.20 1.66 -10.39
C ILE A 220 -5.61 1.05 -9.12
N ASP A 221 -6.24 1.25 -7.96
CA ASP A 221 -5.84 0.63 -6.70
C ASP A 221 -5.90 -0.91 -6.80
N ASN A 222 -7.01 -1.46 -7.28
CA ASN A 222 -7.16 -2.90 -7.49
C ASN A 222 -6.16 -3.46 -8.52
N LEU A 223 -5.85 -2.71 -9.57
CA LEU A 223 -4.80 -3.07 -10.53
C LEU A 223 -3.43 -3.14 -9.82
N GLY A 224 -3.10 -2.14 -9.00
CA GLY A 224 -1.85 -2.13 -8.21
C GLY A 224 -1.73 -3.36 -7.32
N GLY A 225 -2.80 -3.72 -6.58
CA GLY A 225 -2.86 -4.93 -5.76
C GLY A 225 -2.70 -6.23 -6.56
N THR A 226 -3.31 -6.27 -7.76
CA THR A 226 -3.19 -7.41 -8.67
C THR A 226 -1.75 -7.56 -9.19
N LEU A 227 -1.13 -6.48 -9.67
CA LEU A 227 0.26 -6.50 -10.16
C LEU A 227 1.25 -6.85 -9.03
N GLY A 228 1.07 -6.30 -7.83
CA GLY A 228 1.87 -6.66 -6.66
C GLY A 228 1.74 -8.15 -6.29
N SER A 229 0.61 -8.80 -6.59
CA SER A 229 0.48 -10.25 -6.45
C SER A 229 1.33 -11.01 -7.48
N PHE A 230 1.43 -10.52 -8.72
CA PHE A 230 2.35 -11.09 -9.72
C PHE A 230 3.81 -10.95 -9.26
N ASP A 231 4.23 -9.79 -8.77
CA ASP A 231 5.60 -9.55 -8.29
C ASP A 231 5.97 -10.48 -7.14
N ARG A 232 5.07 -10.66 -6.17
CA ARG A 232 5.24 -11.59 -5.05
C ARG A 232 5.39 -13.03 -5.52
N ILE A 233 4.54 -13.46 -6.45
CA ILE A 233 4.56 -14.82 -7.00
C ILE A 233 5.86 -15.04 -7.76
N GLU A 234 6.30 -14.08 -8.57
CA GLU A 234 7.51 -14.16 -9.37
C GLU A 234 8.76 -14.33 -8.51
N LYS A 235 8.86 -13.56 -7.41
CA LYS A 235 9.96 -13.70 -6.43
C LYS A 235 10.05 -15.10 -5.80
N GLY A 236 8.92 -15.79 -5.66
CA GLY A 236 8.86 -17.15 -5.09
C GLY A 236 8.95 -18.29 -6.10
N LEU A 237 9.02 -17.97 -7.40
CA LEU A 237 9.03 -18.98 -8.46
C LEU A 237 10.43 -19.57 -8.64
N ALA A 238 10.53 -20.90 -8.67
CA ALA A 238 11.82 -21.58 -8.86
C ALA A 238 12.41 -21.32 -10.26
N ASP A 239 13.73 -21.45 -10.37
CA ASP A 239 14.43 -21.28 -11.65
C ASP A 239 13.92 -22.26 -12.69
N GLY A 240 13.56 -21.74 -13.88
CA GLY A 240 13.04 -22.53 -14.99
C GLY A 240 11.53 -22.82 -14.92
N GLU A 241 10.86 -22.55 -13.82
CA GLU A 241 9.40 -22.62 -13.77
C GLU A 241 8.77 -21.44 -14.51
N ARG A 242 7.71 -21.71 -15.27
CA ARG A 242 6.98 -20.73 -16.08
C ARG A 242 5.57 -20.46 -15.55
N TRP A 243 5.05 -21.33 -14.72
CA TRP A 243 3.73 -21.24 -14.12
C TRP A 243 3.82 -21.30 -12.60
N SER A 244 3.09 -20.45 -11.94
CA SER A 244 2.90 -20.55 -10.48
C SER A 244 1.90 -21.66 -10.13
N SER A 245 1.89 -22.05 -8.86
CA SER A 245 0.74 -22.70 -8.25
C SER A 245 -0.47 -21.77 -8.24
N PHE A 246 -1.65 -22.31 -7.90
CA PHE A 246 -2.87 -21.50 -7.73
C PHE A 246 -2.67 -20.46 -6.63
N ASP A 247 -2.96 -19.20 -6.96
CA ASP A 247 -2.95 -18.07 -6.03
C ASP A 247 -4.36 -17.52 -5.82
N ARG A 248 -4.71 -17.29 -4.55
CA ARG A 248 -6.07 -16.84 -4.18
C ARG A 248 -6.36 -15.41 -4.62
N ALA A 249 -5.36 -14.52 -4.58
CA ALA A 249 -5.55 -13.14 -4.97
C ALA A 249 -5.81 -13.00 -6.48
N LEU A 250 -5.16 -13.86 -7.29
CA LEU A 250 -5.37 -13.92 -8.74
C LEU A 250 -6.56 -14.81 -9.13
N SER A 251 -7.11 -15.59 -8.19
CA SER A 251 -8.10 -16.65 -8.48
C SER A 251 -7.65 -17.61 -9.59
N GLY A 252 -6.33 -17.82 -9.72
CA GLY A 252 -5.73 -18.60 -10.79
C GLY A 252 -4.22 -18.79 -10.62
N SER A 253 -3.57 -19.30 -11.66
CA SER A 253 -2.12 -19.42 -11.75
C SER A 253 -1.56 -18.32 -12.65
N ALA A 254 -0.39 -17.78 -12.31
CA ALA A 254 0.32 -16.78 -13.07
C ALA A 254 1.32 -17.43 -14.06
N TYR A 255 1.48 -16.83 -15.24
CA TYR A 255 2.39 -17.29 -16.30
C TYR A 255 3.54 -16.30 -16.49
N PHE A 256 4.77 -16.80 -16.42
CA PHE A 256 6.02 -16.03 -16.53
C PHE A 256 6.91 -16.52 -17.69
N GLY A 257 6.31 -16.96 -18.81
CA GLY A 257 7.04 -17.60 -19.91
C GLY A 257 7.97 -16.70 -20.71
N ALA A 258 7.82 -15.38 -20.63
CA ALA A 258 8.64 -14.40 -21.34
C ALA A 258 9.53 -13.60 -20.39
N ARG A 259 10.12 -14.26 -19.38
CA ARG A 259 11.06 -13.58 -18.48
C ARG A 259 12.25 -13.06 -19.28
N SER A 260 12.40 -11.76 -19.38
CA SER A 260 13.71 -11.20 -19.72
C SER A 260 14.66 -11.52 -18.55
N PRO A 261 15.95 -11.88 -18.82
CA PRO A 261 16.92 -12.00 -17.74
C PRO A 261 16.88 -10.69 -16.94
N GLN A 262 16.64 -10.78 -15.64
CA GLN A 262 16.77 -9.61 -14.79
C GLN A 262 18.17 -9.08 -14.97
N ILE A 263 18.29 -7.89 -15.57
CA ILE A 263 19.55 -7.14 -15.54
C ILE A 263 19.71 -6.80 -14.06
N ALA A 264 20.63 -7.52 -13.41
CA ALA A 264 21.03 -7.21 -12.03
C ALA A 264 21.47 -5.75 -12.02
N ALA A 265 20.70 -4.90 -11.32
CA ALA A 265 21.02 -3.50 -11.09
C ALA A 265 22.00 -3.37 -9.94
#